data_b81d8ee11ee37bbe50fe269bc6c9b027
#
_entry.id   b81d8ee11ee37bbe50fe269bc6c9b027
#
_cell.length_a   1.000
_cell.length_b   1.000
_cell.length_c   1.000
_cell.angle_alpha   90.00
_cell.angle_beta   90.00
_cell.angle_gamma   90.00
#
_symmetry.space_group_name_H-M   'P 1'
#
loop_
_entity.id
_entity.type
_entity.pdbx_description
1 polymer ?
#
loop_
_entity_poly.entity_id
_entity_poly.type
_entity_poly.pdbx_seq_one_letter_code
_entity_poly.pdbx_strand_id
1 'polypeptide(L)'
;MLLLIKDLMNKGWFIKLIRKSQDEKTKEIIKKWLIQINQSEKLPENIVALNFNIYEGPYAIDLIGSATFDESDEDWACNEDFIPKLRRCPALEIPEEKSWEEVLKIVESILRDLI
;
A
#
# COMPACT_ATOMS: atom_id res chain seq x y z
N MET A 1 -3.21 5.90 9.24
CA MET A 1 -3.81 6.34 7.98
C MET A 1 -4.09 5.14 7.09
N LEU A 2 -5.28 5.05 6.58
CA LEU A 2 -5.75 3.91 5.83
C LEU A 2 -5.94 4.24 4.35
N LEU A 3 -5.41 3.39 3.48
CA LEU A 3 -5.78 3.36 2.07
C LEU A 3 -6.41 2.01 1.78
N LEU A 4 -7.62 2.04 1.25
CA LEU A 4 -8.33 0.82 0.90
C LEU A 4 -8.23 0.57 -0.59
N ILE A 5 -7.75 -0.62 -0.94
CA ILE A 5 -7.72 -1.09 -2.32
C ILE A 5 -8.37 -2.45 -2.33
N LYS A 6 -9.59 -2.53 -2.82
CA LYS A 6 -10.37 -3.75 -2.65
C LYS A 6 -10.46 -4.66 -3.87
N ASP A 7 -10.17 -4.21 -5.05
CA ASP A 7 -10.42 -5.01 -6.25
C ASP A 7 -9.21 -5.79 -6.75
N LEU A 8 -8.21 -6.01 -5.88
CA LEU A 8 -7.01 -6.73 -6.26
C LEU A 8 -7.23 -8.23 -6.45
N MET A 9 -8.27 -8.77 -5.85
CA MET A 9 -8.56 -10.21 -5.91
C MET A 9 -8.70 -10.72 -7.33
N ASN A 10 -9.36 -9.95 -8.18
CA ASN A 10 -9.62 -10.35 -9.56
C ASN A 10 -8.43 -10.15 -10.49
N LYS A 11 -7.43 -9.38 -10.04
CA LYS A 11 -6.29 -8.99 -10.86
C LYS A 11 -4.96 -9.48 -10.31
N GLY A 12 -4.94 -10.03 -9.11
CA GLY A 12 -3.71 -10.40 -8.43
C GLY A 12 -2.90 -9.15 -8.07
N TRP A 13 -1.59 -9.32 -7.95
CA TRP A 13 -0.66 -8.24 -7.65
C TRP A 13 -0.21 -7.52 -8.92
N PHE A 14 -1.12 -7.05 -9.74
CA PHE A 14 -0.74 -6.37 -10.97
C PHE A 14 -0.21 -4.97 -10.69
N ILE A 15 0.96 -4.71 -11.25
CA ILE A 15 1.56 -3.38 -11.23
C ILE A 15 1.58 -2.90 -12.67
N LYS A 16 0.85 -1.83 -12.95
CA LYS A 16 0.74 -1.28 -14.29
C LYS A 16 1.99 -0.48 -14.64
N LEU A 17 2.35 -0.48 -15.91
CA LEU A 17 3.29 0.50 -16.44
C LEU A 17 2.70 1.88 -16.30
N ILE A 18 3.49 2.80 -15.78
CA ILE A 18 2.92 3.99 -15.23
C ILE A 18 3.47 5.24 -15.84
N ARG A 19 2.59 6.24 -15.86
CA ARG A 19 2.95 7.60 -16.21
C ARG A 19 3.92 8.18 -15.19
N LYS A 20 4.74 9.11 -15.66
CA LYS A 20 5.65 9.84 -14.77
C LYS A 20 4.89 10.54 -13.67
N SER A 21 5.40 10.41 -12.46
CA SER A 21 4.90 11.09 -11.27
C SER A 21 5.89 12.16 -10.86
N GLN A 22 5.41 13.20 -10.17
CA GLN A 22 6.29 14.23 -9.62
C GLN A 22 7.21 13.67 -8.52
N ASP A 23 6.78 12.61 -7.83
CA ASP A 23 7.53 11.98 -6.76
C ASP A 23 8.11 10.64 -7.20
N GLU A 24 8.92 10.67 -8.24
CA GLU A 24 9.41 9.45 -8.88
C GLU A 24 10.27 8.58 -7.97
N LYS A 25 11.07 9.17 -7.07
CA LYS A 25 11.88 8.38 -6.14
C LYS A 25 11.00 7.57 -5.21
N THR A 26 10.01 8.21 -4.60
CA THR A 26 9.06 7.54 -3.71
C THR A 26 8.28 6.47 -4.45
N LYS A 27 7.85 6.79 -5.66
CA LYS A 27 7.14 5.84 -6.52
C LYS A 27 7.97 4.60 -6.82
N GLU A 28 9.24 4.77 -7.13
CA GLU A 28 10.14 3.64 -7.39
C GLU A 28 10.34 2.77 -6.15
N ILE A 29 10.46 3.38 -4.99
CA ILE A 29 10.59 2.65 -3.73
C ILE A 29 9.35 1.77 -3.50
N ILE A 30 8.17 2.35 -3.61
CA ILE A 30 6.90 1.63 -3.42
C ILE A 30 6.74 0.54 -4.48
N LYS A 31 7.03 0.85 -5.73
CA LYS A 31 6.93 -0.08 -6.83
C LYS A 31 7.82 -1.30 -6.62
N LYS A 32 9.09 -1.08 -6.29
CA LYS A 32 10.02 -2.21 -6.03
C LYS A 32 9.56 -3.04 -4.86
N TRP A 33 9.07 -2.42 -3.82
CA TRP A 33 8.55 -3.12 -2.65
C TRP A 33 7.37 -4.01 -3.02
N LEU A 34 6.39 -3.49 -3.76
CA LEU A 34 5.23 -4.27 -4.20
C LEU A 34 5.62 -5.41 -5.13
N ILE A 35 6.58 -5.18 -6.02
CA ILE A 35 7.10 -6.23 -6.90
C ILE A 35 7.75 -7.34 -6.07
N GLN A 36 8.55 -6.99 -5.07
CA GLN A 36 9.20 -7.97 -4.20
C GLN A 36 8.18 -8.79 -3.43
N ILE A 37 7.13 -8.17 -2.92
CA ILE A 37 6.06 -8.91 -2.25
C ILE A 37 5.40 -9.88 -3.23
N ASN A 38 5.07 -9.41 -4.43
CA ASN A 38 4.42 -10.24 -5.44
C ASN A 38 5.28 -11.43 -5.87
N GLN A 39 6.59 -11.26 -5.90
CA GLN A 39 7.52 -12.32 -6.26
C GLN A 39 7.76 -13.31 -5.11
N SER A 40 7.65 -12.84 -3.88
CA SER A 40 7.97 -13.64 -2.69
C SER A 40 6.80 -14.48 -2.20
N GLU A 41 5.59 -14.00 -2.41
CA GLU A 41 4.38 -14.62 -1.86
C GLU A 41 3.20 -14.46 -2.80
N LYS A 42 2.29 -15.40 -2.70
CA LYS A 42 1.02 -15.31 -3.40
C LYS A 42 -0.02 -14.72 -2.47
N LEU A 43 -0.81 -13.77 -2.96
CA LEU A 43 -1.94 -13.22 -2.21
C LEU A 43 -2.97 -14.33 -1.98
N PRO A 44 -3.34 -14.64 -0.71
CA PRO A 44 -4.36 -15.63 -0.45
C PRO A 44 -5.70 -15.26 -1.07
N GLU A 45 -6.42 -16.27 -1.55
CA GLU A 45 -7.69 -16.05 -2.25
C GLU A 45 -8.79 -15.45 -1.37
N ASN A 46 -8.71 -15.66 -0.07
CA ASN A 46 -9.70 -15.14 0.87
C ASN A 46 -9.51 -13.67 1.24
N ILE A 47 -8.42 -13.05 0.80
CA ILE A 47 -8.16 -11.63 1.10
C ILE A 47 -8.96 -10.75 0.14
N VAL A 48 -9.80 -9.89 0.69
CA VAL A 48 -10.68 -9.02 -0.09
C VAL A 48 -10.28 -7.55 -0.03
N ALA A 49 -9.43 -7.17 0.92
CA ALA A 49 -8.98 -5.79 1.10
C ALA A 49 -7.53 -5.74 1.54
N LEU A 50 -6.83 -4.70 1.11
CA LEU A 50 -5.48 -4.40 1.57
C LEU A 50 -5.51 -3.08 2.32
N ASN A 51 -4.78 -3.04 3.41
CA ASN A 51 -4.63 -1.85 4.23
C ASN A 51 -3.19 -1.38 4.20
N PHE A 52 -2.99 -0.18 3.70
CA PHE A 52 -1.68 0.48 3.69
C PHE A 52 -1.67 1.51 4.81
N ASN A 53 -0.94 1.23 5.88
CA ASN A 53 -0.81 2.13 7.01
C ASN A 53 0.40 3.02 6.83
N ILE A 54 0.18 4.33 6.91
CA ILE A 54 1.26 5.31 6.79
C ILE A 54 1.64 5.77 8.19
N TYR A 55 2.94 5.76 8.46
CA TYR A 55 3.51 6.20 9.73
C TYR A 55 4.40 7.42 9.52
N GLU A 56 4.45 8.27 10.54
CA GLU A 56 5.32 9.44 10.55
C GLU A 56 6.61 9.16 11.30
N GLY A 57 7.63 9.95 11.00
CA GLY A 57 8.88 10.10 11.69
C GLY A 57 9.89 8.95 11.60
N PRO A 58 10.50 8.64 10.46
CA PRO A 58 10.23 9.11 9.10
C PRO A 58 9.01 8.42 8.49
N TYR A 59 8.51 8.98 7.41
CA TYR A 59 7.35 8.41 6.73
C TYR A 59 7.63 7.01 6.20
N ALA A 60 6.75 6.08 6.54
CA ALA A 60 6.85 4.68 6.15
C ALA A 60 5.45 4.10 5.92
N ILE A 61 5.39 2.98 5.23
CA ILE A 61 4.14 2.27 4.93
C ILE A 61 4.26 0.83 5.38
N ASP A 62 3.22 0.33 6.05
CA ASP A 62 3.03 -1.10 6.31
C ASP A 62 1.84 -1.61 5.51
N LEU A 63 1.90 -2.86 5.08
CA LEU A 63 0.82 -3.53 4.38
C LEU A 63 0.31 -4.72 5.16
N ILE A 64 -1.00 -4.78 5.34
CA ILE A 64 -1.69 -5.99 5.82
C ILE A 64 -2.90 -6.25 4.94
N GLY A 65 -3.40 -7.48 4.96
CA GLY A 65 -4.59 -7.86 4.23
C GLY A 65 -5.70 -8.34 5.14
N SER A 66 -6.93 -8.11 4.74
CA SER A 66 -8.12 -8.53 5.47
C SER A 66 -9.01 -9.42 4.62
N ALA A 67 -9.59 -10.43 5.25
CA ALA A 67 -10.59 -11.30 4.62
C ALA A 67 -12.00 -10.69 4.65
N THR A 68 -12.17 -9.56 5.32
CA THR A 68 -13.45 -8.84 5.41
C THR A 68 -13.28 -7.38 5.02
N PHE A 69 -14.35 -6.79 4.54
CA PHE A 69 -14.39 -5.37 4.24
C PHE A 69 -15.81 -4.85 4.47
N ASP A 70 -15.92 -3.71 5.16
CA ASP A 70 -17.19 -3.03 5.40
C ASP A 70 -16.96 -1.53 5.27
N GLU A 71 -17.61 -0.89 4.30
CA GLU A 71 -17.48 0.56 4.06
C GLU A 71 -17.99 1.40 5.23
N SER A 72 -18.93 0.87 6.00
CA SER A 72 -19.54 1.59 7.13
C SER A 72 -18.81 1.39 8.45
N ASP A 73 -17.85 0.47 8.51
CA ASP A 73 -17.14 0.12 9.74
C ASP A 73 -15.66 -0.14 9.43
N GLU A 74 -14.79 0.70 9.97
CA GLU A 74 -13.35 0.63 9.73
C GLU A 74 -12.65 -0.48 10.51
N ASP A 75 -13.34 -1.20 11.38
CA ASP A 75 -12.73 -2.25 12.20
C ASP A 75 -12.06 -3.35 11.38
N TRP A 76 -12.52 -3.60 10.16
CA TRP A 76 -11.88 -4.56 9.26
C TRP A 76 -10.41 -4.24 9.01
N ALA A 77 -10.04 -2.97 9.05
CA ALA A 77 -8.67 -2.52 8.79
C ALA A 77 -7.69 -2.95 9.87
N CYS A 78 -8.19 -3.36 11.03
CA CYS A 78 -7.36 -3.91 12.11
C CYS A 78 -7.11 -5.41 11.95
N ASN A 79 -7.77 -6.06 11.00
CA ASN A 79 -7.61 -7.50 10.78
C ASN A 79 -6.28 -7.77 10.08
N GLU A 80 -5.50 -8.67 10.64
CA GLU A 80 -4.23 -9.09 10.08
C GLU A 80 -4.36 -10.52 9.54
N ASP A 81 -5.29 -10.72 8.60
CA ASP A 81 -5.53 -12.04 7.99
C ASP A 81 -4.43 -12.43 7.01
N PHE A 82 -3.71 -11.44 6.50
CA PHE A 82 -2.52 -11.66 5.68
C PHE A 82 -1.46 -10.64 6.06
N ILE A 83 -0.30 -11.13 6.44
CA ILE A 83 0.87 -10.30 6.77
C ILE A 83 1.99 -10.71 5.83
N PRO A 84 2.33 -9.89 4.83
CA PRO A 84 3.46 -10.20 3.95
C PRO A 84 4.77 -10.28 4.74
N LYS A 85 5.70 -11.11 4.29
CA LYS A 85 7.04 -11.16 4.90
C LYS A 85 7.72 -9.80 4.81
N LEU A 86 7.51 -9.08 3.72
CA LEU A 86 8.02 -7.72 3.52
C LEU A 86 6.93 -6.72 3.84
N ARG A 87 6.35 -6.83 5.03
CA ARG A 87 5.20 -6.00 5.40
C ARG A 87 5.52 -4.50 5.41
N ARG A 88 6.77 -4.14 5.71
CA ARG A 88 7.18 -2.74 5.79
C ARG A 88 7.95 -2.31 4.55
N CYS A 89 7.48 -1.25 3.91
CA CYS A 89 8.17 -0.62 2.81
C CYS A 89 9.47 0.04 3.30
N PRO A 90 10.54 0.02 2.52
CA PRO A 90 11.72 0.83 2.84
C PRO A 90 11.35 2.32 2.98
N ALA A 91 12.21 3.10 3.62
CA ALA A 91 11.97 4.52 3.86
C ALA A 91 11.57 5.25 2.56
N LEU A 92 10.50 6.05 2.63
CA LEU A 92 9.91 6.67 1.45
C LEU A 92 10.68 7.85 0.89
N GLU A 93 11.67 8.35 1.64
CA GLU A 93 12.45 9.53 1.26
C GLU A 93 11.60 10.78 1.06
N ILE A 94 10.50 10.88 1.80
CA ILE A 94 9.65 12.06 1.83
C ILE A 94 10.11 12.97 2.95
N PRO A 95 10.32 14.29 2.69
CA PRO A 95 10.73 15.21 3.74
C PRO A 95 9.78 15.22 4.93
N GLU A 96 10.32 15.20 6.13
CA GLU A 96 9.51 15.17 7.36
C GLU A 96 8.69 16.45 7.55
N GLU A 97 9.08 17.54 6.91
CA GLU A 97 8.35 18.82 6.95
C GLU A 97 7.01 18.75 6.22
N LYS A 98 6.83 17.81 5.32
CA LYS A 98 5.54 17.64 4.65
C LYS A 98 4.50 17.18 5.66
N SER A 99 3.30 17.74 5.56
CA SER A 99 2.19 17.32 6.40
C SER A 99 1.75 15.90 6.04
N TRP A 100 1.18 15.20 7.00
CA TRP A 100 0.68 13.86 6.73
C TRP A 100 -0.44 13.85 5.68
N GLU A 101 -1.22 14.93 5.57
CA GLU A 101 -2.24 15.05 4.53
C GLU A 101 -1.61 15.09 3.13
N GLU A 102 -0.51 15.80 2.97
CA GLU A 102 0.21 15.82 1.69
C GLU A 102 0.81 14.47 1.36
N VAL A 103 1.41 13.82 2.36
CA VAL A 103 1.99 12.48 2.19
C VAL A 103 0.91 11.48 1.83
N LEU A 104 -0.25 11.55 2.46
CA LEU A 104 -1.38 10.68 2.13
C LEU A 104 -1.76 10.83 0.66
N LYS A 105 -1.88 12.04 0.17
CA LYS A 105 -2.23 12.29 -1.24
C LYS A 105 -1.18 11.74 -2.19
N ILE A 106 0.09 11.92 -1.86
CA ILE A 106 1.20 11.41 -2.66
C ILE A 106 1.14 9.88 -2.73
N VAL A 107 1.05 9.23 -1.58
CA VAL A 107 1.02 7.77 -1.50
C VAL A 107 -0.23 7.20 -2.17
N GLU A 108 -1.39 7.81 -1.92
CA GLU A 108 -2.64 7.38 -2.56
C GLU A 108 -2.54 7.45 -4.08
N SER A 109 -2.03 8.55 -4.60
CA SER A 109 -1.85 8.73 -6.04
C SER A 109 -0.91 7.67 -6.62
N ILE A 110 0.19 7.41 -5.94
CA ILE A 110 1.16 6.39 -6.37
C ILE A 110 0.52 5.00 -6.38
N LEU A 111 -0.16 4.63 -5.31
CA LEU A 111 -0.80 3.32 -5.22
C LEU A 111 -1.89 3.13 -6.27
N ARG A 112 -2.68 4.17 -6.55
CA ARG A 112 -3.70 4.11 -7.59
C ARG A 112 -3.09 3.94 -8.98
N ASP A 113 -1.93 4.54 -9.22
CA ASP A 113 -1.22 4.37 -10.48
C ASP A 113 -0.60 2.98 -10.61
N LEU A 114 -0.16 2.39 -9.51
CA LEU A 114 0.54 1.10 -9.52
C LEU A 114 -0.38 -0.12 -9.52
N ILE A 115 -1.59 0.06 -9.05
CA ILE A 115 -2.50 -1.08 -8.84
C ILE A 115 -3.73 -1.04 -9.74
#